data_d1b022614f59c2c28545b2d5adeb7a14
#
_entry.id   d1b022614f59c2c28545b2d5adeb7a14
#
_cell.length_a   1.000
_cell.length_b   1.000
_cell.length_c   1.000
_cell.angle_alpha   90.00
_cell.angle_beta   90.00
_cell.angle_gamma   90.00
#
_symmetry.space_group_name_H-M   'P 1'
#
loop_
_entity.id
_entity.type
_entity.pdbx_description
1 polymer ?
#
loop_
_entity_poly.entity_id
_entity_poly.type
_entity_poly.pdbx_seq_one_letter_code
_entity_poly.pdbx_strand_id
1 'polypeptide(L)'
;EVTELVYQKGKFDFNRKIIEEIQDKKFDNTKFNELVGYSREYGSINSVNDNQLFEINSVKMLFALPLNSFALVNSNENKIYLVKITGSNKNLFNKENEDYKNFVKNEFTNTRKSILAAYDQLLTSKYQVQLNQKTIDRVKNYFK
;
A
#
# COMPACT_ATOMS: atom_id res chain seq x y z
N GLU A 1 25.57 -14.54 21.98
CA GLU A 1 25.29 -14.85 20.57
C GLU A 1 24.23 -15.97 20.43
N VAL A 2 24.43 -17.15 21.06
CA VAL A 2 23.44 -18.25 21.00
C VAL A 2 22.12 -17.86 21.67
N THR A 3 22.15 -17.16 22.79
CA THR A 3 20.96 -16.73 23.55
C THR A 3 20.10 -15.75 22.71
N GLU A 4 20.74 -14.84 21.96
CA GLU A 4 20.04 -13.91 21.10
C GLU A 4 19.37 -14.63 19.93
N LEU A 5 20.05 -15.59 19.30
CA LEU A 5 19.47 -16.40 18.23
C LEU A 5 18.25 -17.21 18.69
N VAL A 6 18.31 -17.79 19.89
CA VAL A 6 17.18 -18.52 20.48
C VAL A 6 16.00 -17.57 20.74
N TYR A 7 16.26 -16.37 21.25
CA TYR A 7 15.24 -15.37 21.50
C TYR A 7 14.57 -14.88 20.21
N GLN A 8 15.37 -14.59 19.17
CA GLN A 8 14.83 -14.18 17.85
C GLN A 8 14.01 -15.30 17.21
N LYS A 9 14.48 -16.54 17.32
CA LYS A 9 13.70 -17.70 16.84
C LYS A 9 12.37 -17.83 17.60
N GLY A 10 12.38 -17.67 18.91
CA GLY A 10 11.16 -17.72 19.72
C GLY A 10 10.13 -16.65 19.31
N LYS A 11 10.59 -15.42 19.04
CA LYS A 11 9.74 -14.33 18.52
C LYS A 11 9.16 -14.68 17.14
N PHE A 12 9.98 -15.23 16.26
CA PHE A 12 9.55 -15.60 14.93
C PHE A 12 8.47 -16.69 14.98
N ASP A 13 8.72 -17.75 15.75
CA ASP A 13 7.78 -18.86 15.90
C ASP A 13 6.45 -18.42 16.53
N PHE A 14 6.50 -17.51 17.52
CA PHE A 14 5.32 -16.91 18.11
C PHE A 14 4.50 -16.08 17.11
N ASN A 15 5.14 -15.19 16.36
CA ASN A 15 4.46 -14.38 15.35
C ASN A 15 3.87 -15.26 14.23
N ARG A 16 4.59 -16.28 13.80
CA ARG A 16 4.12 -17.24 12.80
C ARG A 16 2.86 -17.95 13.27
N LYS A 17 2.83 -18.42 14.52
CA LYS A 17 1.66 -19.06 15.11
C LYS A 17 0.43 -18.12 15.10
N ILE A 18 0.61 -16.85 15.46
CA ILE A 18 -0.50 -15.87 15.41
C ILE A 18 -1.00 -15.70 13.97
N ILE A 19 -0.09 -15.58 12.99
CA ILE A 19 -0.49 -15.46 11.58
C ILE A 19 -1.31 -16.67 11.13
N GLU A 20 -0.85 -17.88 11.43
CA GLU A 20 -1.55 -19.12 11.10
C GLU A 20 -2.95 -19.16 11.75
N GLU A 21 -3.07 -18.78 13.00
CA GLU A 21 -4.37 -18.70 13.69
C GLU A 21 -5.31 -17.64 13.10
N ILE A 22 -4.79 -16.50 12.65
CA ILE A 22 -5.58 -15.47 11.97
C ILE A 22 -6.07 -15.98 10.60
N GLN A 23 -5.18 -16.63 9.82
CA GLN A 23 -5.52 -17.18 8.52
C GLN A 23 -6.57 -18.28 8.62
N ASP A 24 -6.45 -19.15 9.62
CA ASP A 24 -7.41 -20.20 9.93
C ASP A 24 -8.72 -19.71 10.55
N LYS A 25 -8.87 -18.41 10.80
CA LYS A 25 -10.00 -17.80 11.51
C LYS A 25 -10.20 -18.33 12.93
N LYS A 26 -9.14 -18.80 13.56
CA LYS A 26 -9.13 -19.30 14.94
C LYS A 26 -8.71 -18.25 15.95
N PHE A 27 -8.23 -17.08 15.48
CA PHE A 27 -7.85 -15.95 16.30
C PHE A 27 -9.05 -15.06 16.55
N ASP A 28 -9.40 -14.87 17.82
CA ASP A 28 -10.57 -14.13 18.23
C ASP A 28 -10.27 -13.02 19.27
N ASN A 29 -11.31 -12.34 19.74
CA ASN A 29 -11.17 -11.29 20.75
C ASN A 29 -10.67 -11.81 22.09
N THR A 30 -10.95 -13.04 22.46
CA THR A 30 -10.48 -13.65 23.72
C THR A 30 -8.98 -13.78 23.69
N LYS A 31 -8.45 -14.38 22.63
CA LYS A 31 -7.01 -14.51 22.41
C LYS A 31 -6.31 -13.15 22.29
N PHE A 32 -6.93 -12.19 21.58
CA PHE A 32 -6.42 -10.83 21.50
C PHE A 32 -6.31 -10.19 22.89
N ASN A 33 -7.31 -10.38 23.74
CA ASN A 33 -7.31 -9.85 25.11
C ASN A 33 -6.33 -10.59 26.04
N GLU A 34 -6.10 -11.87 25.87
CA GLU A 34 -5.12 -12.63 26.63
C GLU A 34 -3.68 -12.15 26.36
N LEU A 35 -3.42 -11.62 25.18
CA LEU A 35 -2.13 -11.02 24.84
C LEU A 35 -1.93 -9.60 25.39
N VAL A 36 -2.92 -9.02 26.09
CA VAL A 36 -2.91 -7.66 26.68
C VAL A 36 -1.95 -7.47 27.85
N GLY A 37 -1.19 -8.46 28.26
CA GLY A 37 -0.01 -8.24 29.10
C GLY A 37 1.02 -7.31 28.46
N TYR A 38 0.85 -6.98 27.18
CA TYR A 38 1.57 -6.01 26.37
C TYR A 38 0.76 -4.71 26.28
N SER A 39 1.43 -3.57 26.17
CA SER A 39 0.78 -2.25 26.11
C SER A 39 -0.23 -2.18 24.96
N ARG A 40 -1.46 -1.76 25.25
CA ARG A 40 -2.50 -1.51 24.24
C ARG A 40 -2.54 -0.04 23.91
N GLU A 41 -2.46 0.28 22.64
CA GLU A 41 -2.58 1.63 22.13
C GLU A 41 -3.80 1.73 21.17
N TYR A 42 -4.45 2.89 21.18
CA TYR A 42 -5.51 3.21 20.24
C TYR A 42 -5.03 4.31 19.31
N GLY A 43 -5.21 4.12 18.03
CA GLY A 43 -4.81 5.07 17.02
C GLY A 43 -5.77 5.11 15.84
N SER A 44 -5.63 6.12 15.01
CA SER A 44 -6.34 6.23 13.75
C SER A 44 -5.36 6.45 12.61
N ILE A 45 -5.62 5.82 11.48
CA ILE A 45 -4.89 6.02 10.23
C ILE A 45 -5.82 6.84 9.32
N ASN A 46 -5.41 8.05 8.97
CA ASN A 46 -6.28 9.02 8.29
C ASN A 46 -6.26 8.89 6.77
N SER A 47 -5.24 8.25 6.21
CA SER A 47 -5.07 8.11 4.76
C SER A 47 -4.33 6.82 4.42
N VAL A 48 -4.57 6.28 3.24
CA VAL A 48 -3.83 5.14 2.68
C VAL A 48 -2.33 5.44 2.51
N ASN A 49 -1.97 6.72 2.46
CA ASN A 49 -0.59 7.19 2.36
C ASN A 49 -0.01 7.64 3.71
N ASP A 50 -0.73 7.44 4.82
CA ASP A 50 -0.26 7.76 6.16
C ASP A 50 0.77 6.71 6.61
N ASN A 51 2.04 7.09 6.54
CA ASN A 51 3.17 6.24 6.89
C ASN A 51 3.90 6.67 8.17
N GLN A 52 3.20 7.35 9.08
CA GLN A 52 3.82 7.84 10.32
C GLN A 52 4.22 6.69 11.24
N LEU A 53 3.36 5.72 11.44
CA LEU A 53 3.59 4.60 12.35
C LEU A 53 3.95 3.31 11.62
N PHE A 54 3.26 3.01 10.54
CA PHE A 54 3.41 1.77 9.78
C PHE A 54 3.98 2.00 8.39
N GLU A 55 4.63 0.99 7.85
CA GLU A 55 5.03 0.99 6.44
C GLU A 55 3.82 1.14 5.51
N ILE A 56 4.00 1.79 4.38
CA ILE A 56 2.92 2.12 3.45
C ILE A 56 2.15 0.88 2.94
N ASN A 57 2.85 -0.25 2.78
CA ASN A 57 2.20 -1.50 2.38
C ASN A 57 1.34 -2.09 3.50
N SER A 58 1.78 -1.96 4.75
CA SER A 58 1.00 -2.34 5.93
C SER A 58 -0.25 -1.49 6.06
N VAL A 59 -0.15 -0.17 5.84
CA VAL A 59 -1.29 0.75 5.84
C VAL A 59 -2.31 0.35 4.77
N LYS A 60 -1.88 0.12 3.53
CA LYS A 60 -2.76 -0.32 2.44
C LYS A 60 -3.48 -1.63 2.78
N MET A 61 -2.76 -2.57 3.38
CA MET A 61 -3.34 -3.84 3.84
C MET A 61 -4.40 -3.60 4.91
N LEU A 62 -4.14 -2.76 5.91
CA LEU A 62 -5.10 -2.44 6.98
C LEU A 62 -6.38 -1.80 6.44
N PHE A 63 -6.29 -0.91 5.43
CA PHE A 63 -7.45 -0.33 4.77
C PHE A 63 -8.30 -1.34 3.98
N ALA A 64 -7.70 -2.44 3.51
CA ALA A 64 -8.41 -3.50 2.78
C ALA A 64 -9.10 -4.51 3.71
N LEU A 65 -8.79 -4.51 5.02
CA LEU A 65 -9.35 -5.46 5.96
C LEU A 65 -10.75 -5.05 6.43
N PRO A 66 -11.66 -6.02 6.62
CA PRO A 66 -12.98 -5.75 7.18
C PRO A 66 -12.91 -5.37 8.66
N LEU A 67 -13.99 -4.79 9.18
CA LEU A 67 -14.12 -4.50 10.61
C LEU A 67 -14.00 -5.77 11.45
N ASN A 68 -13.44 -5.61 12.64
CA ASN A 68 -13.15 -6.69 13.59
C ASN A 68 -12.12 -7.73 13.11
N SER A 69 -11.38 -7.43 12.05
CA SER A 69 -10.24 -8.25 11.63
C SER A 69 -9.01 -7.98 12.48
N PHE A 70 -8.13 -8.98 12.49
CA PHE A 70 -6.81 -8.92 13.11
C PHE A 70 -5.73 -9.01 12.04
N ALA A 71 -4.61 -8.34 12.27
CA ALA A 71 -3.43 -8.43 11.40
C ALA A 71 -2.14 -8.22 12.21
N LEU A 72 -1.07 -8.86 11.77
CA LEU A 72 0.28 -8.52 12.19
C LEU A 72 0.91 -7.58 11.16
N VAL A 73 1.40 -6.45 11.60
CA VAL A 73 1.99 -5.41 10.75
C VAL A 73 3.32 -4.92 11.29
N ASN A 74 4.21 -4.57 10.39
CA ASN A 74 5.48 -3.96 10.73
C ASN A 74 5.33 -2.44 10.86
N SER A 75 5.98 -1.89 11.86
CA SER A 75 6.17 -0.44 11.98
C SER A 75 7.45 0.01 11.31
N ASN A 76 7.58 1.32 11.11
CA ASN A 76 8.80 1.96 10.61
C ASN A 76 9.99 1.80 11.57
N GLU A 77 9.75 1.45 12.84
CA GLU A 77 10.76 1.23 13.87
C GLU A 77 11.18 -0.24 14.02
N ASN A 78 10.90 -1.09 13.04
CA ASN A 78 11.14 -2.55 13.08
C ASN A 78 10.46 -3.27 14.25
N LYS A 79 9.33 -2.72 14.73
CA LYS A 79 8.46 -3.37 15.71
C LYS A 79 7.31 -4.07 14.97
N ILE A 80 6.83 -5.17 15.54
CA ILE A 80 5.65 -5.88 15.03
C ILE A 80 4.48 -5.58 15.94
N TYR A 81 3.39 -5.13 15.34
CA TYR A 81 2.14 -4.83 16.03
C TYR A 81 1.06 -5.83 15.65
N LEU A 82 0.37 -6.35 16.64
CA LEU A 82 -0.89 -7.05 16.45
C LEU A 82 -2.02 -6.02 16.49
N VAL A 83 -2.64 -5.80 15.35
CA VAL A 83 -3.65 -4.76 15.14
C VAL A 83 -5.03 -5.38 15.03
N LYS A 84 -6.03 -4.76 15.66
CA LYS A 84 -7.44 -5.04 15.48
C LYS A 84 -8.13 -3.83 14.84
N ILE A 85 -8.87 -4.04 13.76
CA ILE A 85 -9.67 -3.00 13.13
C ILE A 85 -10.96 -2.82 13.91
N THR A 86 -11.11 -1.71 14.62
CA THR A 86 -12.28 -1.44 15.48
C THR A 86 -13.32 -0.54 14.82
N GLY A 87 -12.92 0.26 13.85
CA GLY A 87 -13.81 1.19 13.18
C GLY A 87 -13.28 1.64 11.83
N SER A 88 -14.17 2.12 10.98
CA SER A 88 -13.84 2.76 9.72
C SER A 88 -14.76 3.94 9.51
N ASN A 89 -14.21 5.13 9.46
CA ASN A 89 -14.94 6.33 9.11
C ASN A 89 -14.91 6.47 7.59
N LYS A 90 -16.06 6.28 6.97
CA LYS A 90 -16.23 6.61 5.55
C LYS A 90 -16.55 8.10 5.48
N ASN A 91 -15.59 8.91 5.09
CA ASN A 91 -15.89 10.29 4.70
C ASN A 91 -16.88 10.24 3.55
N LEU A 92 -18.04 10.89 3.72
CA LEU A 92 -19.00 11.04 2.64
C LEU A 92 -18.31 11.77 1.49
N PHE A 93 -18.37 11.17 0.33
CA PHE A 93 -17.72 11.67 -0.88
C PHE A 93 -18.36 13.02 -1.25
N ASN A 94 -17.66 14.10 -1.00
CA ASN A 94 -18.08 15.42 -1.47
C ASN A 94 -17.35 15.72 -2.79
N LYS A 95 -18.11 15.76 -3.91
CA LYS A 95 -17.58 16.08 -5.25
C LYS A 95 -17.00 17.50 -5.36
N GLU A 96 -17.33 18.38 -4.43
CA GLU A 96 -16.82 19.75 -4.37
C GLU A 96 -15.48 19.85 -3.62
N ASN A 97 -15.07 18.80 -2.92
CA ASN A 97 -13.80 18.79 -2.22
C ASN A 97 -12.64 18.86 -3.22
N GLU A 98 -11.67 19.71 -2.93
CA GLU A 98 -10.44 19.87 -3.74
C GLU A 98 -9.66 18.57 -3.87
N ASP A 99 -9.60 17.74 -2.84
CA ASP A 99 -8.94 16.44 -2.90
C ASP A 99 -9.60 15.51 -3.92
N TYR A 100 -10.94 15.54 -4.00
CA TYR A 100 -11.68 14.78 -5.02
C TYR A 100 -11.36 15.28 -6.43
N LYS A 101 -11.39 16.60 -6.63
CA LYS A 101 -11.08 17.19 -7.95
C LYS A 101 -9.65 16.87 -8.38
N ASN A 102 -8.70 16.95 -7.46
CA ASN A 102 -7.30 16.58 -7.70
C ASN A 102 -7.14 15.10 -8.02
N PHE A 103 -7.83 14.22 -7.28
CA PHE A 103 -7.85 12.79 -7.56
C PHE A 103 -8.39 12.51 -8.97
N VAL A 104 -9.55 13.05 -9.31
CA VAL A 104 -10.16 12.87 -10.64
C VAL A 104 -9.24 13.38 -11.76
N LYS A 105 -8.62 14.54 -11.58
CA LYS A 105 -7.66 15.11 -12.55
C LYS A 105 -6.44 14.21 -12.73
N ASN A 106 -5.90 13.67 -11.64
CA ASN A 106 -4.75 12.76 -11.69
C ASN A 106 -5.12 11.44 -12.37
N GLU A 107 -6.26 10.84 -12.03
CA GLU A 107 -6.75 9.62 -12.64
C GLU A 107 -7.03 9.80 -14.14
N PHE A 108 -7.64 10.91 -14.54
CA PHE A 108 -7.83 11.26 -15.95
C PHE A 108 -6.49 11.36 -16.69
N THR A 109 -5.50 12.02 -16.08
CA THR A 109 -4.17 12.18 -16.67
C THR A 109 -3.45 10.84 -16.82
N ASN A 110 -3.53 9.99 -15.79
CA ASN A 110 -2.92 8.65 -15.80
C ASN A 110 -3.59 7.75 -16.83
N THR A 111 -4.90 7.74 -16.87
CA THR A 111 -5.68 6.98 -17.88
C THR A 111 -5.34 7.43 -19.29
N ARG A 112 -5.27 8.74 -19.54
CA ARG A 112 -4.85 9.28 -20.85
C ARG A 112 -3.45 8.83 -21.25
N LYS A 113 -2.49 8.89 -20.31
CA LYS A 113 -1.10 8.42 -20.55
C LYS A 113 -1.09 6.92 -20.90
N SER A 114 -1.83 6.10 -20.16
CA SER A 114 -1.91 4.66 -20.39
C SER A 114 -2.52 4.33 -21.76
N ILE A 115 -3.59 5.03 -22.17
CA ILE A 115 -4.22 4.85 -23.47
C ILE A 115 -3.24 5.25 -24.60
N LEU A 116 -2.55 6.38 -24.46
CA LEU A 116 -1.57 6.83 -25.45
C LEU A 116 -0.41 5.83 -25.56
N ALA A 117 0.13 5.34 -24.44
CA ALA A 117 1.20 4.35 -24.43
C ALA A 117 0.76 3.03 -25.10
N ALA A 118 -0.44 2.55 -24.81
CA ALA A 118 -1.00 1.37 -25.45
C ALA A 118 -1.20 1.56 -26.97
N TYR A 119 -1.63 2.76 -27.38
CA TYR A 119 -1.77 3.11 -28.79
C TYR A 119 -0.40 3.18 -29.49
N ASP A 120 0.60 3.80 -28.89
CA ASP A 120 1.97 3.85 -29.41
C ASP A 120 2.56 2.44 -29.55
N GLN A 121 2.34 1.58 -28.56
CA GLN A 121 2.77 0.18 -28.63
C GLN A 121 2.09 -0.57 -29.77
N LEU A 122 0.79 -0.37 -29.97
CA LEU A 122 0.03 -0.95 -31.09
C LEU A 122 0.57 -0.46 -32.43
N LEU A 123 0.81 0.85 -32.59
CA LEU A 123 1.37 1.42 -33.81
C LEU A 123 2.78 0.86 -34.08
N THR A 124 3.64 0.82 -33.08
CA THR A 124 5.02 0.30 -33.21
C THR A 124 5.03 -1.19 -33.59
N SER A 125 4.08 -1.97 -33.07
CA SER A 125 3.95 -3.39 -33.42
C SER A 125 3.42 -3.63 -34.82
N LYS A 126 2.58 -2.72 -35.31
CA LYS A 126 1.90 -2.85 -36.63
C LYS A 126 2.65 -2.19 -37.77
N TYR A 127 3.43 -1.14 -37.50
CA TYR A 127 4.12 -0.35 -38.50
C TYR A 127 5.61 -0.24 -38.16
N GLN A 128 6.50 -0.50 -39.12
CA GLN A 128 7.92 -0.19 -38.98
C GLN A 128 8.11 1.32 -39.08
N VAL A 129 8.46 1.95 -37.98
CA VAL A 129 8.81 3.37 -37.97
C VAL A 129 10.30 3.53 -38.22
N GLN A 130 10.66 4.07 -39.40
CA GLN A 130 12.03 4.46 -39.69
C GLN A 130 12.20 5.96 -39.46
N LEU A 131 13.01 6.34 -38.47
CA LEU A 131 13.35 7.73 -38.20
C LEU A 131 14.53 8.15 -39.09
N ASN A 132 14.29 9.11 -39.98
CA ASN A 132 15.40 9.69 -40.77
C ASN A 132 16.09 10.78 -39.91
N GLN A 133 17.20 10.41 -39.28
CA GLN A 133 17.95 11.31 -38.37
C GLN A 133 18.40 12.59 -39.08
N LYS A 134 18.80 12.51 -40.36
CA LYS A 134 19.21 13.71 -41.13
C LYS A 134 18.07 14.73 -41.30
N THR A 135 16.84 14.24 -41.46
CA THR A 135 15.66 15.10 -41.54
C THR A 135 15.34 15.74 -40.21
N ILE A 136 15.42 14.97 -39.12
CA ILE A 136 15.21 15.48 -37.77
C ILE A 136 16.22 16.58 -37.43
N ASP A 137 17.49 16.38 -37.75
CA ASP A 137 18.53 17.36 -37.49
C ASP A 137 18.36 18.65 -38.32
N ARG A 138 17.88 18.53 -39.56
CA ARG A 138 17.53 19.71 -40.39
C ARG A 138 16.39 20.51 -39.72
N VAL A 139 15.33 19.84 -39.28
CA VAL A 139 14.19 20.51 -38.63
C VAL A 139 14.64 21.19 -37.35
N LYS A 140 15.43 20.52 -36.50
CA LYS A 140 15.96 21.11 -35.27
C LYS A 140 16.83 22.36 -35.53
N ASN A 141 17.61 22.33 -36.61
CA ASN A 141 18.48 23.47 -36.96
C ASN A 141 17.72 24.62 -37.60
N TYR A 142 16.54 24.38 -38.16
CA TYR A 142 15.71 25.43 -38.75
C TYR A 142 14.97 26.27 -37.70
N PHE A 143 14.72 25.70 -36.50
CA PHE A 143 14.03 26.36 -35.38
C PHE A 143 14.99 26.86 -34.29
N LYS A 144 16.31 26.85 -34.52
CA LYS A 144 17.30 27.54 -33.72
C LYS A 144 17.60 28.91 -34.30
#